data_6dbcc0cfe6bced04271f2b604dbc33d3
#
_entry.id   6dbcc0cfe6bced04271f2b604dbc33d3
#
_cell.length_a   1.000
_cell.length_b   1.000
_cell.length_c   1.000
_cell.angle_alpha   90.00
_cell.angle_beta   90.00
_cell.angle_gamma   90.00
#
_symmetry.space_group_name_H-M   'P 1'
#
loop_
_entity.id
_entity.type
_entity.pdbx_description
1 polymer ?
#
loop_
_entity_poly.entity_id
_entity_poly.type
_entity_poly.pdbx_seq_one_letter_code
_entity_poly.pdbx_strand_id
1 'polypeptide(L)' 'MLNVLIIDDDLKDSKDLEKLCIHYFNKRNIDHKISIELK' A
#
# COMPACT_ATOMS: atom_id res chain seq x y z
N MET A 1 -8.84 9.12 7.71
CA MET A 1 -7.70 8.54 7.00
C MET A 1 -7.82 7.02 6.93
N LEU A 2 -7.58 6.44 5.76
CA LEU A 2 -7.64 5.00 5.57
C LEU A 2 -6.27 4.38 5.89
N ASN A 3 -6.23 3.40 6.77
CA ASN A 3 -5.00 2.68 7.08
C ASN A 3 -4.99 1.34 6.35
N VAL A 4 -3.92 1.11 5.59
CA VAL A 4 -3.76 -0.11 4.80
C VAL A 4 -2.51 -0.84 5.28
N LEU A 5 -2.65 -2.12 5.57
CA LEU A 5 -1.53 -2.97 5.96
C LEU A 5 -1.32 -4.04 4.89
N ILE A 6 -0.12 -4.08 4.34
CA ILE A 6 0.27 -5.09 3.36
C ILE A 6 1.19 -6.09 4.06
N ILE A 7 0.78 -7.34 4.09
CA ILE A 7 1.56 -8.42 4.69
C ILE A 7 1.94 -9.41 3.58
N ASP A 8 3.23 -9.55 3.35
CA ASP A 8 3.73 -10.45 2.30
C ASP A 8 5.11 -10.96 2.71
N ASP A 9 5.51 -12.08 2.16
CA ASP A 9 6.85 -12.63 2.36
C ASP A 9 7.86 -12.10 1.34
N ASP A 10 7.41 -11.40 0.32
CA ASP A 10 8.26 -10.82 -0.72
C ASP A 10 8.17 -9.29 -0.69
N LEU A 11 9.29 -8.64 -0.38
CA LEU A 11 9.34 -7.18 -0.29
C LEU A 11 9.08 -6.51 -1.66
N LYS A 12 9.55 -7.11 -2.73
CA LYS A 12 9.37 -6.55 -4.08
C LYS A 12 7.90 -6.52 -4.44
N ASP A 13 7.18 -7.61 -4.21
CA ASP A 13 5.74 -7.69 -4.47
C ASP A 13 4.97 -6.71 -3.60
N SER A 14 5.36 -6.60 -2.32
CA SER A 14 4.73 -5.65 -1.41
C SER A 14 4.88 -4.21 -1.90
N LYS A 15 6.07 -3.86 -2.39
CA LYS A 15 6.31 -2.50 -2.90
C LYS A 15 5.56 -2.23 -4.20
N ASP A 16 5.46 -3.21 -5.07
CA ASP A 16 4.67 -3.06 -6.29
C ASP A 16 3.20 -2.84 -5.97
N LEU A 17 2.67 -3.58 -5.02
CA LEU A 17 1.31 -3.42 -4.57
C LEU A 17 1.10 -2.06 -3.91
N GLU A 18 2.06 -1.62 -3.11
CA GLU A 18 2.01 -0.29 -2.50
C GLU A 18 1.88 0.81 -3.55
N LYS A 19 2.67 0.73 -4.61
CA LYS A 19 2.61 1.73 -5.69
C LYS A 19 1.25 1.77 -6.35
N LEU A 20 0.65 0.61 -6.60
CA LEU A 20 -0.69 0.54 -7.17
C LEU A 20 -1.72 1.18 -6.23
N CYS A 21 -1.63 0.90 -4.95
CA CYS A 21 -2.53 1.48 -3.95
C CYS A 21 -2.37 3.00 -3.87
N ILE A 22 -1.14 3.50 -3.84
CA ILE A 22 -0.88 4.94 -3.81
C ILE A 22 -1.48 5.62 -5.03
N HIS A 23 -1.26 5.06 -6.20
CA HIS A 23 -1.79 5.62 -7.43
C HIS A 23 -3.32 5.68 -7.39
N TYR A 24 -3.95 4.61 -6.96
CA TYR A 24 -5.40 4.52 -6.86
C TYR A 24 -5.96 5.55 -5.87
N PHE A 25 -5.36 5.64 -4.69
CA PHE A 25 -5.84 6.56 -3.66
C PHE A 25 -5.63 8.02 -4.06
N ASN A 26 -4.50 8.35 -4.68
CA ASN A 26 -4.22 9.70 -5.15
C ASN A 26 -5.19 10.13 -6.24
N LYS A 27 -5.51 9.22 -7.14
CA LYS A 27 -6.46 9.51 -8.23
C LYS A 27 -7.85 9.82 -7.68
N ARG A 28 -8.22 9.20 -6.55
CA ARG A 28 -9.54 9.39 -5.93
C ARG A 28 -9.53 10.39 -4.78
N ASN A 29 -8.41 11.03 -4.52
CA ASN A 29 -8.24 11.97 -3.40
C ASN A 29 -8.60 11.34 -2.05
N ILE A 30 -8.20 10.09 -1.86
CA ILE A 30 -8.42 9.39 -0.61
C ILE A 30 -7.21 9.54 0.28
N ASP A 31 -7.41 10.11 1.47
CA ASP A 31 -6.36 10.22 2.46
C ASP A 31 -6.05 8.84 3.02
N HIS A 32 -4.76 8.45 3.00
CA HIS A 32 -4.38 7.08 3.33
C HIS A 32 -3.00 7.00 3.97
N LYS A 33 -2.78 5.92 4.69
CA LYS A 33 -1.47 5.54 5.22
C LYS A 33 -1.26 4.05 4.92
N ILE A 34 -0.15 3.72 4.25
CA ILE A 34 0.18 2.34 3.90
C ILE A 34 1.37 1.89 4.71
N SER A 35 1.23 0.72 5.33
CA SER A 35 2.30 0.06 6.08
C SER A 35 2.58 -1.30 5.47
N ILE A 36 3.86 -1.67 5.42
CA ILE A 36 4.28 -2.97 4.88
C ILE A 36 4.91 -3.77 6.00
N GLU A 37 4.46 -5.01 6.15
CA GLU A 37 5.03 -5.95 7.10
C GLU A 37 5.46 -7.19 6.35
N LEU A 38 6.72 -7.59 6.54
CA LEU A 38 7.24 -8.83 5.96
C LEU A 38 6.93 -10.00 6.89
N LYS A 39 6.47 -11.06 6.29
CA LYS A 39 6.08 -12.23 7.05
C LYS A 39 7.19 -13.29 7.05
#